data_fb2c7af2756474cd3ce0be381d875e90
#
_entry.id   fb2c7af2756474cd3ce0be381d875e90
#
_cell.length_a   1.000
_cell.length_b   1.000
_cell.length_c   1.000
_cell.angle_alpha   90.00
_cell.angle_beta   90.00
_cell.angle_gamma   90.00
#
_symmetry.space_group_name_H-M   'P 1'
#
loop_
_entity.id
_entity.type
_entity.pdbx_description
1 polymer ?
#
loop_
_entity_poly.entity_id
_entity_poly.type
_entity_poly.pdbx_seq_one_letter_code
_entity_poly.pdbx_strand_id
1 'polypeptide(L)'
;MTHHPSAASLRLHGARLLFPPAATLLFLVLTEYIARGALSGDTFVQYIFPHPEAYLLAWGLLFLVWMAVDWLTRFAPLATLLSALLGCLPATVDFYILQLRGEPFLPWDLMQVSEAAGVASAAGIHVQKSMVVSGVVVLALTVGSFFLYRGRQKLPWVQRLAGFAASTAATCALIFGVFLQPAVTQSLGILPDAWMQDRYYRYYGVITSFLTNLTNLEIDKPEAYSEEAINAILDDVEAGEKYTTSPVYPGSYAAQTPADEQVKQPTILYVMDESYWDVSELEQYGFQFDTDVSANLHALQQTSAYGRVYSPSFGGGTCDVEFEALTGYSVSYLPSGSKPYQQHVTKPMFALPSYLKTEGYQTAA
;
A
#
# COMPACT_ATOMS: atom_id res chain seq x y z
N MET A 1 -42.31 38.89 23.57
CA MET A 1 -42.96 37.58 23.22
C MET A 1 -41.86 36.57 22.89
N THR A 2 -41.51 35.76 23.84
CA THR A 2 -40.53 34.66 23.60
C THR A 2 -41.26 33.57 22.85
N HIS A 3 -40.99 33.43 21.51
CA HIS A 3 -41.47 32.33 20.73
C HIS A 3 -40.79 31.04 21.23
N HIS A 4 -41.50 30.25 22.02
CA HIS A 4 -41.07 28.87 22.28
C HIS A 4 -41.08 28.09 20.97
N PRO A 5 -39.95 27.45 20.62
CA PRO A 5 -39.90 26.66 19.39
C PRO A 5 -40.92 25.50 19.47
N SER A 6 -41.61 25.23 18.38
CA SER A 6 -42.56 24.11 18.32
C SER A 6 -41.83 22.77 18.47
N ALA A 7 -42.50 21.75 19.00
CA ALA A 7 -41.93 20.40 19.13
C ALA A 7 -41.43 19.86 17.78
N ALA A 8 -42.07 20.22 16.66
CA ALA A 8 -41.67 19.87 15.30
C ALA A 8 -40.33 20.53 14.91
N SER A 9 -40.15 21.84 15.27
CA SER A 9 -38.91 22.56 14.96
C SER A 9 -37.74 22.03 15.78
N LEU A 10 -37.96 21.63 17.03
CA LEU A 10 -36.94 20.98 17.90
C LEU A 10 -36.53 19.61 17.33
N ARG A 11 -37.47 18.79 16.89
CA ARG A 11 -37.19 17.48 16.26
C ARG A 11 -36.41 17.66 14.98
N LEU A 12 -36.75 18.61 14.12
CA LEU A 12 -36.02 18.89 12.89
C LEU A 12 -34.60 19.39 13.16
N HIS A 13 -34.43 20.23 14.18
CA HIS A 13 -33.10 20.69 14.59
C HIS A 13 -32.24 19.54 15.10
N GLY A 14 -32.78 18.67 15.96
CA GLY A 14 -32.11 17.46 16.43
C GLY A 14 -31.71 16.51 15.29
N ALA A 15 -32.63 16.27 14.32
CA ALA A 15 -32.32 15.45 13.16
C ALA A 15 -31.16 16.03 12.32
N ARG A 16 -31.11 17.35 12.13
CA ARG A 16 -30.01 18.01 11.41
C ARG A 16 -28.68 17.91 12.14
N LEU A 17 -28.64 17.88 13.46
CA LEU A 17 -27.42 17.73 14.25
C LEU A 17 -26.90 16.29 14.23
N LEU A 18 -27.81 15.31 14.28
CA LEU A 18 -27.45 13.89 14.32
C LEU A 18 -27.13 13.31 12.95
N PHE A 19 -27.61 13.92 11.87
CA PHE A 19 -27.41 13.41 10.53
C PHE A 19 -25.93 13.26 10.12
N PRO A 20 -25.05 14.29 10.28
CA PRO A 20 -23.68 14.18 9.83
C PRO A 20 -22.91 13.03 10.51
N PRO A 21 -22.88 12.92 11.85
CA PRO A 21 -22.16 11.84 12.50
C PRO A 21 -22.76 10.46 12.17
N ALA A 22 -24.07 10.32 12.07
CA ALA A 22 -24.73 9.07 11.74
C ALA A 22 -24.48 8.66 10.26
N ALA A 23 -24.59 9.60 9.33
CA ALA A 23 -24.34 9.34 7.91
C ALA A 23 -22.88 8.96 7.66
N THR A 24 -21.93 9.68 8.25
CA THR A 24 -20.50 9.38 8.08
C THR A 24 -20.08 8.08 8.75
N LEU A 25 -20.71 7.70 9.87
CA LEU A 25 -20.52 6.39 10.48
C LEU A 25 -21.04 5.27 9.55
N LEU A 26 -22.21 5.50 8.93
CA LEU A 26 -22.74 4.55 7.95
C LEU A 26 -21.83 4.48 6.71
N PHE A 27 -21.24 5.58 6.25
CA PHE A 27 -20.27 5.56 5.15
C PHE A 27 -19.04 4.73 5.49
N LEU A 28 -18.54 4.80 6.72
CA LEU A 28 -17.46 3.91 7.17
C LEU A 28 -17.87 2.44 7.10
N VAL A 29 -19.09 2.10 7.55
CA VAL A 29 -19.61 0.72 7.44
C VAL A 29 -19.74 0.29 5.99
N LEU A 30 -20.20 1.17 5.10
CA LEU A 30 -20.29 0.88 3.66
C LEU A 30 -18.92 0.71 3.00
N THR A 31 -17.93 1.50 3.43
CA THR A 31 -16.52 1.35 3.03
C THR A 31 -16.03 -0.07 3.32
N GLU A 32 -16.18 -0.53 4.57
CA GLU A 32 -15.77 -1.88 4.96
C GLU A 32 -16.62 -2.97 4.27
N TYR A 33 -17.91 -2.71 4.03
CA TYR A 33 -18.78 -3.63 3.30
C TYR A 33 -18.34 -3.80 1.84
N ILE A 34 -17.90 -2.74 1.19
CA ILE A 34 -17.36 -2.80 -0.18
C ILE A 34 -16.03 -3.54 -0.18
N ALA A 35 -15.07 -3.11 0.65
CA ALA A 35 -13.71 -3.65 0.67
C ALA A 35 -13.68 -5.16 0.95
N ARG A 36 -14.57 -5.64 1.82
CA ARG A 36 -14.66 -7.05 2.20
C ARG A 36 -15.64 -7.87 1.35
N GLY A 37 -16.43 -7.22 0.50
CA GLY A 37 -17.51 -7.85 -0.28
C GLY A 37 -18.72 -8.27 0.57
N ALA A 38 -18.53 -8.58 1.85
CA ALA A 38 -19.57 -8.90 2.83
C ALA A 38 -19.13 -8.53 4.25
N LEU A 39 -20.10 -8.29 5.13
CA LEU A 39 -19.89 -8.15 6.57
C LEU A 39 -20.64 -9.25 7.31
N SER A 40 -19.97 -9.91 8.22
CA SER A 40 -20.52 -10.93 9.12
C SER A 40 -20.33 -10.51 10.57
N GLY A 41 -21.00 -11.22 11.50
CA GLY A 41 -20.76 -11.05 12.94
C GLY A 41 -19.28 -11.27 13.30
N ASP A 42 -18.65 -12.26 12.66
CA ASP A 42 -17.23 -12.56 12.86
C ASP A 42 -16.32 -11.41 12.41
N THR A 43 -16.69 -10.68 11.34
CA THR A 43 -15.95 -9.50 10.91
C THR A 43 -15.87 -8.45 12.01
N PHE A 44 -16.98 -8.19 12.69
CA PHE A 44 -17.00 -7.22 13.79
C PHE A 44 -16.20 -7.70 14.98
N VAL A 45 -16.34 -8.96 15.39
CA VAL A 45 -15.70 -9.51 16.58
C VAL A 45 -14.20 -9.71 16.41
N GLN A 46 -13.77 -10.17 15.23
CA GLN A 46 -12.35 -10.50 14.98
C GLN A 46 -11.51 -9.31 14.53
N TYR A 47 -12.10 -8.33 13.85
CA TYR A 47 -11.35 -7.25 13.20
C TYR A 47 -11.74 -5.86 13.69
N ILE A 48 -13.03 -5.51 13.74
CA ILE A 48 -13.46 -4.14 14.00
C ILE A 48 -13.43 -3.81 15.51
N PHE A 49 -14.04 -4.65 16.33
CA PHE A 49 -14.11 -4.38 17.78
C PHE A 49 -12.79 -4.47 18.53
N PRO A 50 -11.80 -5.29 18.11
CA PRO A 50 -10.48 -5.25 18.73
C PRO A 50 -9.67 -3.98 18.48
N HIS A 51 -10.00 -3.23 17.42
CA HIS A 51 -9.27 -2.05 16.99
C HIS A 51 -10.17 -0.81 16.77
N PRO A 52 -11.00 -0.43 17.75
CA PRO A 52 -11.98 0.66 17.59
C PRO A 52 -11.31 2.00 17.31
N GLU A 53 -10.08 2.21 17.78
CA GLU A 53 -9.28 3.42 17.57
C GLU A 53 -9.08 3.71 16.08
N ALA A 54 -8.75 2.71 15.27
CA ALA A 54 -8.53 2.87 13.83
C ALA A 54 -9.81 3.30 13.11
N TYR A 55 -10.94 2.69 13.47
CA TYR A 55 -12.23 3.01 12.87
C TYR A 55 -12.80 4.34 13.36
N LEU A 56 -12.51 4.74 14.61
CA LEU A 56 -12.86 6.06 15.12
C LEU A 56 -12.09 7.17 14.42
N LEU A 57 -10.81 6.98 14.14
CA LEU A 57 -10.00 7.92 13.36
C LEU A 57 -10.53 8.06 11.93
N ALA A 58 -10.82 6.95 11.26
CA ALA A 58 -11.40 6.95 9.92
C ALA A 58 -12.78 7.63 9.89
N TRP A 59 -13.64 7.32 10.86
CA TRP A 59 -14.92 8.01 11.01
C TRP A 59 -14.76 9.51 11.24
N GLY A 60 -13.84 9.90 12.14
CA GLY A 60 -13.50 11.29 12.41
C GLY A 60 -13.10 12.05 11.14
N LEU A 61 -12.29 11.43 10.29
CA LEU A 61 -11.89 11.99 9.00
C LEU A 61 -13.10 12.23 8.08
N LEU A 62 -13.94 11.22 7.88
CA LEU A 62 -15.15 11.33 7.06
C LEU A 62 -16.09 12.43 7.58
N PHE A 63 -16.25 12.50 8.91
CA PHE A 63 -17.07 13.50 9.56
C PHE A 63 -16.50 14.92 9.38
N LEU A 64 -15.21 15.14 9.59
CA LEU A 64 -14.55 16.42 9.42
C LEU A 64 -14.60 16.91 7.97
N VAL A 65 -14.43 16.02 7.00
CA VAL A 65 -14.59 16.34 5.58
C VAL A 65 -16.05 16.75 5.28
N TRP A 66 -17.02 15.99 5.81
CA TRP A 66 -18.43 16.38 5.69
C TRP A 66 -18.68 17.80 6.24
N MET A 67 -18.16 18.08 7.42
CA MET A 67 -18.28 19.38 8.06
C MET A 67 -17.62 20.49 7.24
N ALA A 68 -16.42 20.29 6.73
CA ALA A 68 -15.70 21.27 5.93
C ALA A 68 -16.49 21.64 4.66
N VAL A 69 -16.96 20.63 3.92
CA VAL A 69 -17.75 20.85 2.71
C VAL A 69 -19.09 21.54 3.02
N ASP A 70 -19.78 21.14 4.10
CA ASP A 70 -21.04 21.77 4.48
C ASP A 70 -20.87 23.23 4.94
N TRP A 71 -19.83 23.52 5.72
CA TRP A 71 -19.51 24.91 6.10
C TRP A 71 -19.20 25.77 4.89
N LEU A 72 -18.42 25.26 3.93
CA LEU A 72 -18.03 26.00 2.73
C LEU A 72 -19.23 26.23 1.80
N THR A 73 -19.96 25.18 1.47
CA THR A 73 -20.99 25.22 0.43
C THR A 73 -22.39 25.53 0.94
N ARG A 74 -22.68 25.16 2.20
CA ARG A 74 -24.03 25.12 2.80
C ARG A 74 -25.00 24.25 2.02
N PHE A 75 -24.46 23.28 1.31
CA PHE A 75 -25.20 22.32 0.51
C PHE A 75 -24.91 20.90 1.00
N ALA A 76 -25.70 20.44 1.95
CA ALA A 76 -25.53 19.14 2.61
C ALA A 76 -25.46 17.94 1.65
N PRO A 77 -26.20 17.89 0.52
CA PRO A 77 -26.06 16.81 -0.44
C PRO A 77 -24.64 16.65 -0.98
N LEU A 78 -23.96 17.77 -1.27
CA LEU A 78 -22.57 17.71 -1.74
C LEU A 78 -21.63 17.18 -0.65
N ALA A 79 -21.80 17.67 0.59
CA ALA A 79 -21.05 17.19 1.73
C ALA A 79 -21.25 15.68 1.95
N THR A 80 -22.50 15.21 1.85
CA THR A 80 -22.86 13.80 1.99
C THR A 80 -22.23 12.94 0.88
N LEU A 81 -22.33 13.39 -0.38
CA LEU A 81 -21.77 12.67 -1.53
C LEU A 81 -20.23 12.61 -1.46
N LEU A 82 -19.56 13.75 -1.24
CA LEU A 82 -18.09 13.78 -1.22
C LEU A 82 -17.51 13.00 -0.03
N SER A 83 -18.14 13.06 1.15
CA SER A 83 -17.72 12.26 2.28
C SER A 83 -17.91 10.76 2.04
N ALA A 84 -19.01 10.35 1.40
CA ALA A 84 -19.24 8.95 1.02
C ALA A 84 -18.21 8.47 -0.02
N LEU A 85 -17.93 9.29 -1.04
CA LEU A 85 -16.96 8.94 -2.09
C LEU A 85 -15.55 8.79 -1.54
N LEU A 86 -15.17 9.59 -0.54
CA LEU A 86 -13.85 9.50 0.11
C LEU A 86 -13.59 8.12 0.71
N GLY A 87 -14.60 7.44 1.24
CA GLY A 87 -14.48 6.08 1.75
C GLY A 87 -14.76 5.01 0.70
N CYS A 88 -15.93 5.10 0.04
CA CYS A 88 -16.41 4.04 -0.84
C CYS A 88 -15.59 3.88 -2.13
N LEU A 89 -15.02 4.95 -2.67
CA LEU A 89 -14.24 4.86 -3.90
C LEU A 89 -12.91 4.12 -3.69
N PRO A 90 -12.06 4.49 -2.69
CA PRO A 90 -10.87 3.70 -2.38
C PRO A 90 -11.18 2.24 -2.04
N ALA A 91 -12.25 1.99 -1.29
CA ALA A 91 -12.68 0.62 -0.96
C ALA A 91 -13.08 -0.20 -2.19
N THR A 92 -13.67 0.46 -3.21
CA THR A 92 -14.00 -0.19 -4.48
C THR A 92 -12.74 -0.57 -5.25
N VAL A 93 -11.75 0.32 -5.28
CA VAL A 93 -10.44 0.08 -5.90
C VAL A 93 -9.71 -1.04 -5.15
N ASP A 94 -9.67 -0.97 -3.83
CA ASP A 94 -9.07 -1.97 -2.95
C ASP A 94 -9.63 -3.37 -3.18
N PHE A 95 -10.95 -3.49 -3.27
CA PHE A 95 -11.63 -4.76 -3.52
C PHE A 95 -11.15 -5.44 -4.81
N TYR A 96 -11.04 -4.69 -5.90
CA TYR A 96 -10.61 -5.26 -7.18
C TYR A 96 -9.10 -5.54 -7.20
N ILE A 97 -8.29 -4.64 -6.66
CA ILE A 97 -6.84 -4.83 -6.59
C ILE A 97 -6.51 -6.06 -5.75
N LEU A 98 -7.15 -6.22 -4.59
CA LEU A 98 -6.97 -7.38 -3.74
C LEU A 98 -7.34 -8.70 -4.45
N GLN A 99 -8.39 -8.71 -5.28
CA GLN A 99 -8.74 -9.89 -6.07
C GLN A 99 -7.78 -10.20 -7.21
N LEU A 100 -7.17 -9.18 -7.81
CA LEU A 100 -6.29 -9.34 -8.96
C LEU A 100 -4.87 -9.75 -8.58
N ARG A 101 -4.34 -9.22 -7.48
CA ARG A 101 -2.94 -9.46 -7.10
C ARG A 101 -2.73 -9.99 -5.68
N GLY A 102 -3.81 -10.12 -4.87
CA GLY A 102 -3.73 -10.61 -3.49
C GLY A 102 -3.20 -9.59 -2.47
N GLU A 103 -2.88 -8.38 -2.89
CA GLU A 103 -2.47 -7.26 -2.03
C GLU A 103 -3.51 -6.13 -2.08
N PRO A 104 -3.72 -5.37 -0.98
CA PRO A 104 -4.68 -4.27 -0.95
C PRO A 104 -4.23 -3.08 -1.81
N PHE A 105 -5.11 -2.09 -1.94
CA PHE A 105 -4.82 -0.80 -2.58
C PHE A 105 -3.90 0.03 -1.72
N LEU A 106 -2.67 0.25 -2.17
CA LEU A 106 -1.60 0.93 -1.45
C LEU A 106 -1.34 2.34 -2.03
N PRO A 107 -0.80 3.29 -1.23
CA PRO A 107 -0.57 4.65 -1.71
C PRO A 107 0.28 4.75 -2.98
N TRP A 108 1.26 3.90 -3.15
CA TRP A 108 2.14 3.88 -4.33
C TRP A 108 1.47 3.37 -5.60
N ASP A 109 0.33 2.66 -5.50
CA ASP A 109 -0.47 2.30 -6.67
C ASP A 109 -1.00 3.52 -7.42
N LEU A 110 -1.13 4.67 -6.72
CA LEU A 110 -1.48 5.93 -7.37
C LEU A 110 -0.43 6.40 -8.39
N MET A 111 0.82 5.95 -8.27
CA MET A 111 1.89 6.27 -9.23
C MET A 111 1.78 5.43 -10.51
N GLN A 112 1.03 4.33 -10.48
CA GLN A 112 0.90 3.35 -11.57
C GLN A 112 -0.52 3.29 -12.17
N VAL A 113 -1.34 4.31 -11.97
CA VAL A 113 -2.74 4.34 -12.45
C VAL A 113 -2.85 4.11 -13.96
N SER A 114 -1.89 4.60 -14.75
CA SER A 114 -1.88 4.42 -16.22
C SER A 114 -1.70 2.95 -16.63
N GLU A 115 -0.87 2.21 -15.90
CA GLU A 115 -0.61 0.79 -16.15
C GLU A 115 -1.78 -0.07 -15.67
N ALA A 116 -2.33 0.25 -14.49
CA ALA A 116 -3.49 -0.42 -13.92
C ALA A 116 -4.72 -0.34 -14.83
N ALA A 117 -4.93 0.79 -15.53
CA ALA A 117 -6.05 0.96 -16.46
C ALA A 117 -5.98 -0.01 -17.65
N GLY A 118 -4.78 -0.35 -18.12
CA GLY A 118 -4.56 -1.35 -19.18
C GLY A 118 -4.96 -2.76 -18.73
N VAL A 119 -4.59 -3.14 -17.53
CA VAL A 119 -4.91 -4.46 -16.95
C VAL A 119 -6.38 -4.59 -16.60
N ALA A 120 -6.99 -3.53 -16.06
CA ALA A 120 -8.40 -3.53 -15.67
C ALA A 120 -9.35 -3.84 -16.84
N SER A 121 -8.99 -3.40 -18.06
CA SER A 121 -9.80 -3.68 -19.26
C SER A 121 -9.82 -5.17 -19.65
N ALA A 122 -8.78 -5.93 -19.29
CA ALA A 122 -8.64 -7.36 -19.57
C ALA A 122 -9.20 -8.25 -18.42
N ALA A 123 -9.38 -7.70 -17.24
CA ALA A 123 -9.62 -8.45 -15.99
C ALA A 123 -11.09 -8.86 -15.77
N GLY A 124 -12.04 -8.55 -16.67
CA GLY A 124 -13.42 -8.99 -16.53
C GLY A 124 -14.11 -8.49 -15.25
N ILE A 125 -14.03 -7.20 -14.98
CA ILE A 125 -14.57 -6.57 -13.77
C ILE A 125 -16.10 -6.77 -13.67
N HIS A 126 -16.56 -7.43 -12.63
CA HIS A 126 -17.97 -7.63 -12.33
C HIS A 126 -18.42 -6.79 -11.13
N VAL A 127 -19.50 -6.03 -11.30
CA VAL A 127 -20.06 -5.21 -10.23
C VAL A 127 -20.58 -6.08 -9.08
N GLN A 128 -20.03 -5.86 -7.89
CA GLN A 128 -20.39 -6.61 -6.70
C GLN A 128 -21.68 -6.09 -6.04
N LYS A 129 -22.43 -6.99 -5.38
CA LYS A 129 -23.65 -6.64 -4.65
C LYS A 129 -23.40 -5.56 -3.59
N SER A 130 -22.28 -5.62 -2.89
CA SER A 130 -21.89 -4.62 -1.87
C SER A 130 -21.79 -3.22 -2.45
N MET A 131 -21.25 -3.06 -3.66
CA MET A 131 -21.12 -1.78 -4.35
C MET A 131 -22.49 -1.22 -4.76
N VAL A 132 -23.38 -2.07 -5.30
CA VAL A 132 -24.73 -1.66 -5.69
C VAL A 132 -25.52 -1.20 -4.46
N VAL A 133 -25.52 -2.00 -3.38
CA VAL A 133 -26.22 -1.65 -2.14
C VAL A 133 -25.68 -0.36 -1.56
N SER A 134 -24.36 -0.20 -1.50
CA SER A 134 -23.71 1.02 -0.98
C SER A 134 -24.07 2.23 -1.85
N GLY A 135 -24.06 2.10 -3.18
CA GLY A 135 -24.45 3.16 -4.08
C GLY A 135 -25.91 3.61 -3.89
N VAL A 136 -26.83 2.67 -3.70
CA VAL A 136 -28.25 2.97 -3.42
C VAL A 136 -28.39 3.69 -2.08
N VAL A 137 -27.70 3.24 -1.02
CA VAL A 137 -27.74 3.86 0.30
C VAL A 137 -27.15 5.27 0.26
N VAL A 138 -25.99 5.47 -0.38
CA VAL A 138 -25.37 6.79 -0.55
C VAL A 138 -26.30 7.73 -1.31
N LEU A 139 -26.92 7.27 -2.38
CA LEU A 139 -27.90 8.07 -3.13
C LEU A 139 -29.09 8.47 -2.26
N ALA A 140 -29.67 7.51 -1.52
CA ALA A 140 -30.81 7.76 -0.64
C ALA A 140 -30.46 8.78 0.46
N LEU A 141 -29.28 8.67 1.09
CA LEU A 141 -28.82 9.64 2.09
C LEU A 141 -28.54 11.01 1.47
N THR A 142 -27.98 11.06 0.28
CA THR A 142 -27.73 12.32 -0.44
C THR A 142 -29.07 13.03 -0.76
N VAL A 143 -30.03 12.32 -1.30
CA VAL A 143 -31.38 12.85 -1.55
C VAL A 143 -32.09 13.21 -0.24
N GLY A 144 -32.02 12.36 0.77
CA GLY A 144 -32.56 12.61 2.11
C GLY A 144 -32.00 13.86 2.76
N SER A 145 -30.69 14.09 2.62
CA SER A 145 -30.03 15.29 3.14
C SER A 145 -30.56 16.58 2.46
N PHE A 146 -30.88 16.53 1.16
CA PHE A 146 -31.49 17.66 0.47
C PHE A 146 -32.81 18.08 1.14
N PHE A 147 -33.68 17.11 1.42
CA PHE A 147 -34.98 17.41 2.07
C PHE A 147 -34.80 17.81 3.53
N LEU A 148 -33.92 17.16 4.27
CA LEU A 148 -33.65 17.45 5.67
C LEU A 148 -33.11 18.88 5.88
N TYR A 149 -32.22 19.34 5.00
CA TYR A 149 -31.59 20.67 5.13
C TYR A 149 -32.29 21.76 4.31
N ARG A 150 -33.36 21.43 3.61
CA ARG A 150 -34.18 22.43 2.89
C ARG A 150 -34.71 23.50 3.84
N GLY A 151 -34.59 24.76 3.44
CA GLY A 151 -35.05 25.89 4.26
C GLY A 151 -34.16 26.22 5.45
N ARG A 152 -32.94 25.66 5.54
CA ARG A 152 -31.93 26.02 6.54
C ARG A 152 -31.57 27.49 6.38
N GLN A 153 -31.42 28.21 7.51
CA GLN A 153 -31.04 29.63 7.52
C GLN A 153 -29.67 29.82 6.85
N LYS A 154 -29.58 30.92 6.07
CA LYS A 154 -28.30 31.33 5.49
C LYS A 154 -27.40 31.90 6.60
N LEU A 155 -26.15 31.46 6.64
CA LEU A 155 -25.15 32.03 7.55
C LEU A 155 -24.33 33.10 6.84
N PRO A 156 -23.84 34.12 7.58
CA PRO A 156 -22.88 35.08 7.06
C PRO A 156 -21.64 34.36 6.51
N TRP A 157 -21.05 34.87 5.46
CA TRP A 157 -19.89 34.28 4.82
C TRP A 157 -18.70 34.14 5.76
N VAL A 158 -18.49 35.07 6.70
CA VAL A 158 -17.42 34.99 7.72
C VAL A 158 -17.57 33.78 8.61
N GLN A 159 -18.79 33.45 9.06
CA GLN A 159 -19.03 32.26 9.89
C GLN A 159 -18.82 30.96 9.07
N ARG A 160 -19.20 30.99 7.80
CA ARG A 160 -18.97 29.86 6.90
C ARG A 160 -17.47 29.59 6.69
N LEU A 161 -16.71 30.67 6.42
CA LEU A 161 -15.27 30.58 6.24
C LEU A 161 -14.55 30.13 7.53
N ALA A 162 -14.98 30.66 8.69
CA ALA A 162 -14.45 30.26 9.99
C ALA A 162 -14.71 28.77 10.28
N GLY A 163 -15.94 28.29 10.02
CA GLY A 163 -16.28 26.88 10.19
C GLY A 163 -15.53 25.97 9.23
N PHE A 164 -15.39 26.39 7.96
CA PHE A 164 -14.56 25.68 6.97
C PHE A 164 -13.09 25.62 7.40
N ALA A 165 -12.50 26.77 7.79
CA ALA A 165 -11.11 26.82 8.23
C ALA A 165 -10.87 25.95 9.48
N ALA A 166 -11.77 25.97 10.45
CA ALA A 166 -11.68 25.13 11.65
C ALA A 166 -11.77 23.64 11.32
N SER A 167 -12.74 23.24 10.47
CA SER A 167 -12.89 21.85 10.04
C SER A 167 -11.69 21.35 9.21
N THR A 168 -11.18 22.19 8.31
CA THR A 168 -9.99 21.89 7.51
C THR A 168 -8.74 21.78 8.39
N ALA A 169 -8.55 22.72 9.33
CA ALA A 169 -7.44 22.64 10.28
C ALA A 169 -7.49 21.36 11.14
N ALA A 170 -8.70 20.97 11.60
CA ALA A 170 -8.87 19.72 12.32
C ALA A 170 -8.59 18.49 11.43
N THR A 171 -9.00 18.51 10.16
CA THR A 171 -8.68 17.46 9.18
C THR A 171 -7.17 17.37 8.96
N CYS A 172 -6.49 18.50 8.75
CA CYS A 172 -5.04 18.54 8.62
C CYS A 172 -4.34 18.05 9.90
N ALA A 173 -4.81 18.48 11.09
CA ALA A 173 -4.27 18.00 12.35
C ALA A 173 -4.44 16.48 12.53
N LEU A 174 -5.57 15.91 12.10
CA LEU A 174 -5.81 14.48 12.13
C LEU A 174 -4.88 13.73 11.14
N ILE A 175 -4.73 14.23 9.93
CA ILE A 175 -3.86 13.60 8.92
C ILE A 175 -2.39 13.74 9.34
N PHE A 176 -1.87 14.94 9.47
CA PHE A 176 -0.45 15.21 9.71
C PHE A 176 -0.01 14.96 11.16
N GLY A 177 -0.91 15.12 12.13
CA GLY A 177 -0.59 14.95 13.55
C GLY A 177 -0.90 13.56 14.10
N VAL A 178 -1.68 12.73 13.38
CA VAL A 178 -2.01 11.37 13.83
C VAL A 178 -1.64 10.35 12.76
N PHE A 179 -2.31 10.33 11.59
CA PHE A 179 -2.10 9.29 10.61
C PHE A 179 -0.67 9.22 10.07
N LEU A 180 -0.03 10.38 9.84
CA LEU A 180 1.34 10.47 9.32
C LEU A 180 2.40 10.53 10.44
N GLN A 181 2.03 10.17 11.67
CA GLN A 181 2.96 10.09 12.80
C GLN A 181 3.03 8.64 13.32
N PRO A 182 4.03 7.85 12.88
CA PRO A 182 4.13 6.44 13.30
C PRO A 182 4.15 6.24 14.81
N ALA A 183 4.84 7.12 15.55
CA ALA A 183 4.86 7.07 17.01
C ALA A 183 3.47 7.26 17.65
N VAL A 184 2.63 8.11 17.05
CA VAL A 184 1.25 8.33 17.54
C VAL A 184 0.37 7.15 17.21
N THR A 185 0.36 6.67 15.97
CA THR A 185 -0.45 5.52 15.53
C THR A 185 -0.08 4.26 16.31
N GLN A 186 1.21 3.99 16.53
CA GLN A 186 1.66 2.87 17.36
C GLN A 186 1.22 2.99 18.82
N SER A 187 1.26 4.19 19.39
CA SER A 187 0.77 4.43 20.76
C SER A 187 -0.73 4.18 20.91
N LEU A 188 -1.49 4.30 19.81
CA LEU A 188 -2.91 3.99 19.72
C LEU A 188 -3.17 2.49 19.42
N GLY A 189 -2.13 1.66 19.31
CA GLY A 189 -2.29 0.23 19.00
C GLY A 189 -2.39 -0.10 17.52
N ILE A 190 -2.21 0.88 16.62
CA ILE A 190 -2.17 0.66 15.16
C ILE A 190 -0.74 0.30 14.79
N LEU A 191 -0.47 -1.01 14.74
CA LEU A 191 0.88 -1.55 14.50
C LEU A 191 1.05 -1.85 13.01
N PRO A 192 1.98 -1.19 12.31
CA PRO A 192 2.21 -1.43 10.90
C PRO A 192 2.66 -2.88 10.65
N ASP A 193 2.14 -3.49 9.61
CA ASP A 193 2.55 -4.80 9.11
C ASP A 193 2.97 -4.66 7.67
N ALA A 194 4.23 -4.35 7.46
CA ALA A 194 4.75 -4.08 6.12
C ALA A 194 4.72 -5.32 5.19
N TRP A 195 4.77 -6.52 5.78
CA TRP A 195 4.84 -7.78 5.04
C TRP A 195 3.47 -8.39 4.73
N MET A 196 2.47 -8.16 5.60
CA MET A 196 1.14 -8.71 5.46
C MET A 196 0.10 -7.60 5.36
N GLN A 197 0.14 -6.84 4.28
CA GLN A 197 -0.72 -5.68 4.06
C GLN A 197 -2.21 -6.06 4.00
N ASP A 198 -2.56 -7.24 3.48
CA ASP A 198 -3.93 -7.73 3.51
C ASP A 198 -4.46 -7.90 4.94
N ARG A 199 -3.63 -8.41 5.85
CA ARG A 199 -3.94 -8.53 7.27
C ARG A 199 -4.07 -7.16 7.92
N TYR A 200 -3.15 -6.24 7.62
CA TYR A 200 -3.16 -4.88 8.13
C TYR A 200 -4.46 -4.16 7.79
N TYR A 201 -4.90 -4.24 6.52
CA TYR A 201 -6.17 -3.66 6.07
C TYR A 201 -7.40 -4.33 6.71
N ARG A 202 -7.34 -5.64 6.97
CA ARG A 202 -8.42 -6.34 7.68
C ARG A 202 -8.58 -5.87 9.13
N TYR A 203 -7.49 -5.57 9.83
CA TYR A 203 -7.54 -5.12 11.23
C TYR A 203 -7.90 -3.64 11.36
N TYR A 204 -7.33 -2.79 10.55
CA TYR A 204 -7.43 -1.33 10.74
C TYR A 204 -8.33 -0.62 9.73
N GLY A 205 -8.87 -1.35 8.75
CA GLY A 205 -9.74 -0.82 7.71
C GLY A 205 -9.01 -0.05 6.61
N VAL A 206 -9.67 0.12 5.47
CA VAL A 206 -9.06 0.70 4.25
C VAL A 206 -8.54 2.12 4.47
N ILE A 207 -9.34 3.00 5.08
CA ILE A 207 -8.98 4.42 5.22
C ILE A 207 -7.76 4.60 6.10
N THR A 208 -7.76 3.98 7.29
CA THR A 208 -6.66 4.08 8.25
C THR A 208 -5.39 3.47 7.67
N SER A 209 -5.48 2.26 7.13
CA SER A 209 -4.32 1.55 6.58
C SER A 209 -3.72 2.28 5.38
N PHE A 210 -4.54 2.82 4.49
CA PHE A 210 -4.06 3.62 3.36
C PHE A 210 -3.31 4.87 3.81
N LEU A 211 -3.87 5.63 4.75
CA LEU A 211 -3.26 6.88 5.21
C LEU A 211 -1.97 6.65 5.99
N THR A 212 -1.92 5.63 6.83
CA THR A 212 -0.70 5.30 7.58
C THR A 212 0.42 4.78 6.68
N ASN A 213 0.09 4.08 5.58
CA ASN A 213 1.07 3.64 4.59
C ASN A 213 1.68 4.79 3.76
N LEU A 214 1.09 6.00 3.79
CA LEU A 214 1.72 7.17 3.13
C LEU A 214 3.11 7.49 3.71
N THR A 215 3.37 7.14 4.97
CA THR A 215 4.69 7.33 5.59
C THR A 215 5.78 6.47 4.97
N ASN A 216 5.41 5.39 4.28
CA ASN A 216 6.36 4.49 3.61
C ASN A 216 6.79 5.00 2.21
N LEU A 217 6.29 6.15 1.77
CA LEU A 217 6.70 6.76 0.50
C LEU A 217 8.01 7.55 0.61
N GLU A 218 8.38 7.98 1.80
CA GLU A 218 9.58 8.76 2.05
C GLU A 218 10.70 7.85 2.58
N ILE A 219 11.91 8.06 2.04
CA ILE A 219 13.13 7.46 2.54
C ILE A 219 13.89 8.55 3.28
N ASP A 220 14.14 8.33 4.55
CA ASP A 220 14.95 9.24 5.35
C ASP A 220 16.39 9.24 4.82
N LYS A 221 16.94 10.42 4.61
CA LYS A 221 18.35 10.55 4.28
C LYS A 221 19.18 10.22 5.52
N PRO A 222 20.23 9.39 5.39
CA PRO A 222 21.17 9.19 6.48
C PRO A 222 21.73 10.52 6.99
N GLU A 223 21.94 10.66 8.30
CA GLU A 223 22.46 11.90 8.92
C GLU A 223 23.79 12.35 8.30
N ALA A 224 24.64 11.38 7.91
CA ALA A 224 25.95 11.62 7.30
C ALA A 224 25.91 11.74 5.76
N TYR A 225 24.72 11.88 5.13
CA TYR A 225 24.61 11.97 3.68
C TYR A 225 25.12 13.31 3.16
N SER A 226 26.35 13.30 2.64
CA SER A 226 26.98 14.45 2.00
C SER A 226 27.80 13.99 0.79
N GLU A 227 28.14 14.94 -0.08
CA GLU A 227 29.00 14.67 -1.24
C GLU A 227 30.41 14.19 -0.81
N GLU A 228 30.94 14.76 0.26
CA GLU A 228 32.24 14.36 0.84
C GLU A 228 32.21 12.92 1.37
N ALA A 229 31.12 12.52 2.05
CA ALA A 229 30.96 11.15 2.54
C ALA A 229 30.84 10.14 1.41
N ILE A 230 30.16 10.50 0.33
CA ILE A 230 30.05 9.64 -0.87
C ILE A 230 31.42 9.50 -1.54
N ASN A 231 32.14 10.61 -1.75
CA ASN A 231 33.47 10.58 -2.37
C ASN A 231 34.45 9.77 -1.52
N ALA A 232 34.42 9.88 -0.20
CA ALA A 232 35.24 9.08 0.67
C ALA A 232 34.96 7.56 0.55
N ILE A 233 33.69 7.18 0.37
CA ILE A 233 33.32 5.78 0.09
C ILE A 233 33.85 5.34 -1.28
N LEU A 234 33.75 6.17 -2.29
CA LEU A 234 34.26 5.85 -3.63
C LEU A 234 35.79 5.70 -3.63
N ASP A 235 36.51 6.59 -2.93
CA ASP A 235 37.97 6.50 -2.76
C ASP A 235 38.37 5.19 -2.05
N ASP A 236 37.63 4.79 -1.00
CA ASP A 236 37.82 3.51 -0.31
C ASP A 236 37.56 2.30 -1.24
N VAL A 237 36.59 2.40 -2.15
CA VAL A 237 36.28 1.36 -3.14
C VAL A 237 37.40 1.24 -4.17
N GLU A 238 37.89 2.37 -4.71
CA GLU A 238 38.98 2.40 -5.68
C GLU A 238 40.29 1.91 -5.09
N ALA A 239 40.55 2.18 -3.82
CA ALA A 239 41.73 1.66 -3.09
C ALA A 239 41.68 0.14 -2.88
N GLY A 240 40.54 -0.52 -3.10
CA GLY A 240 40.41 -1.99 -3.04
C GLY A 240 40.54 -2.61 -1.64
N GLU A 241 40.53 -1.80 -0.59
CA GLU A 241 40.90 -2.25 0.76
C GLU A 241 39.81 -2.99 1.54
N LYS A 242 38.53 -2.97 1.14
CA LYS A 242 37.42 -3.43 1.99
C LYS A 242 36.53 -4.54 1.48
N TYR A 243 36.68 -4.98 0.26
CA TYR A 243 35.76 -6.00 -0.28
C TYR A 243 36.36 -7.40 -0.21
N THR A 244 36.17 -8.04 0.94
CA THR A 244 36.32 -9.48 1.03
C THR A 244 35.26 -10.13 0.16
N THR A 245 35.67 -11.02 -0.75
CA THR A 245 34.77 -11.91 -1.45
C THR A 245 33.81 -12.57 -0.46
N SER A 246 32.53 -12.59 -0.79
CA SER A 246 31.54 -13.30 0.04
C SER A 246 32.02 -14.69 0.39
N PRO A 247 31.81 -15.18 1.61
CA PRO A 247 32.24 -16.51 1.98
C PRO A 247 31.60 -17.52 1.05
N VAL A 248 32.42 -18.40 0.48
CA VAL A 248 31.93 -19.52 -0.30
C VAL A 248 31.23 -20.49 0.64
N TYR A 249 29.94 -20.70 0.45
CA TYR A 249 29.18 -21.65 1.27
C TYR A 249 29.60 -23.08 0.98
N PRO A 250 29.64 -23.97 1.99
CA PRO A 250 29.82 -25.39 1.75
C PRO A 250 28.81 -25.94 0.76
N GLY A 251 29.28 -26.65 -0.26
CA GLY A 251 28.44 -27.18 -1.31
C GLY A 251 28.28 -26.27 -2.55
N SER A 252 28.85 -25.10 -2.59
CA SER A 252 28.94 -24.33 -3.83
C SER A 252 30.04 -24.85 -4.72
N TYR A 253 29.81 -24.80 -6.03
CA TYR A 253 30.75 -25.22 -7.07
C TYR A 253 31.00 -24.05 -8.04
N ALA A 254 32.27 -23.73 -8.27
CA ALA A 254 32.65 -22.77 -9.30
C ALA A 254 33.20 -23.52 -10.51
N ALA A 255 32.57 -23.38 -11.65
CA ALA A 255 33.06 -23.96 -12.89
C ALA A 255 34.44 -23.37 -13.21
N GLN A 256 35.42 -24.23 -13.47
CA GLN A 256 36.74 -23.77 -13.96
C GLN A 256 36.61 -23.42 -15.44
N THR A 257 36.72 -22.14 -15.75
CA THR A 257 36.85 -21.72 -17.14
C THR A 257 38.30 -21.89 -17.57
N PRO A 258 38.61 -22.62 -18.67
CA PRO A 258 39.95 -22.71 -19.20
C PRO A 258 40.48 -21.30 -19.55
N ALA A 259 41.69 -21.00 -19.09
CA ALA A 259 42.28 -19.66 -19.17
C ALA A 259 42.64 -19.18 -20.60
N ASP A 260 42.45 -19.97 -21.64
CA ASP A 260 43.02 -19.75 -22.99
C ASP A 260 42.00 -19.68 -24.14
N GLU A 261 40.70 -19.77 -23.89
CA GLU A 261 39.74 -19.51 -24.95
C GLU A 261 39.39 -18.02 -24.98
N GLN A 262 39.70 -17.33 -26.10
CA GLN A 262 39.08 -16.04 -26.46
C GLN A 262 37.58 -16.29 -26.54
N VAL A 263 36.90 -16.11 -25.40
CA VAL A 263 35.44 -16.27 -25.30
C VAL A 263 34.84 -15.18 -26.15
N LYS A 264 34.31 -15.51 -27.32
CA LYS A 264 33.36 -14.64 -28.04
C LYS A 264 32.26 -14.32 -27.03
N GLN A 265 31.83 -13.05 -27.01
CA GLN A 265 30.76 -12.60 -26.13
C GLN A 265 29.60 -13.63 -26.14
N PRO A 266 29.38 -14.40 -25.07
CA PRO A 266 28.33 -15.41 -25.05
C PRO A 266 26.96 -14.75 -25.00
N THR A 267 25.93 -15.43 -25.50
CA THR A 267 24.57 -15.04 -25.21
C THR A 267 24.30 -15.27 -23.73
N ILE A 268 23.88 -14.24 -23.01
CA ILE A 268 23.54 -14.31 -21.59
C ILE A 268 22.02 -14.39 -21.49
N LEU A 269 21.52 -15.48 -20.91
CA LEU A 269 20.12 -15.65 -20.56
C LEU A 269 19.98 -15.62 -19.03
N TYR A 270 19.40 -14.53 -18.53
CA TYR A 270 19.11 -14.38 -17.10
C TYR A 270 17.68 -14.82 -16.84
N VAL A 271 17.50 -15.90 -16.07
CA VAL A 271 16.19 -16.46 -15.74
C VAL A 271 15.98 -16.34 -14.24
N MET A 272 14.97 -15.58 -13.83
CA MET A 272 14.47 -15.61 -12.47
C MET A 272 13.39 -16.67 -12.37
N ASP A 273 13.70 -17.76 -11.68
CA ASP A 273 12.75 -18.84 -11.40
C ASP A 273 12.05 -18.51 -10.08
N GLU A 274 10.95 -17.80 -10.20
CA GLU A 274 10.22 -17.23 -9.09
C GLU A 274 9.69 -18.30 -8.15
N SER A 275 9.93 -18.11 -6.84
CA SER A 275 9.48 -19.03 -5.80
C SER A 275 10.04 -20.46 -5.91
N TYR A 276 11.06 -20.68 -6.75
CA TYR A 276 11.70 -21.98 -6.87
C TYR A 276 12.47 -22.33 -5.59
N TRP A 277 12.27 -23.55 -5.13
CA TRP A 277 12.99 -24.13 -4.01
C TRP A 277 13.20 -25.61 -4.23
N ASP A 278 14.37 -26.13 -3.85
CA ASP A 278 14.68 -27.55 -3.96
C ASP A 278 13.93 -28.34 -2.88
N VAL A 279 12.85 -28.98 -3.30
CA VAL A 279 11.96 -29.75 -2.41
C VAL A 279 12.69 -30.90 -1.73
N SER A 280 13.80 -31.43 -2.31
CA SER A 280 14.61 -32.48 -1.69
C SER A 280 15.20 -32.06 -0.33
N GLU A 281 15.33 -30.76 -0.08
CA GLU A 281 15.77 -30.28 1.23
C GLU A 281 14.82 -30.62 2.40
N LEU A 282 13.59 -31.03 2.11
CA LEU A 282 12.68 -31.52 3.15
C LEU A 282 13.11 -32.87 3.73
N GLU A 283 13.99 -33.60 3.05
CA GLU A 283 14.51 -34.87 3.55
C GLU A 283 15.22 -34.72 4.91
N GLN A 284 15.88 -33.61 5.14
CA GLN A 284 16.48 -33.27 6.45
C GLN A 284 15.47 -33.19 7.59
N TYR A 285 14.19 -33.01 7.27
CA TYR A 285 13.08 -32.92 8.24
C TYR A 285 12.26 -34.22 8.30
N GLY A 286 12.77 -35.32 7.66
CA GLY A 286 12.16 -36.62 7.72
C GLY A 286 11.15 -36.95 6.60
N PHE A 287 11.00 -36.06 5.61
CA PHE A 287 10.27 -36.40 4.40
C PHE A 287 11.06 -37.38 3.56
N GLN A 288 10.37 -38.26 2.82
CA GLN A 288 11.00 -39.23 1.91
C GLN A 288 10.32 -39.09 0.56
N PHE A 289 11.12 -39.07 -0.49
CA PHE A 289 10.67 -39.07 -1.86
C PHE A 289 11.07 -40.35 -2.56
N ASP A 290 10.17 -40.98 -3.30
CA ASP A 290 10.45 -42.22 -4.04
C ASP A 290 11.39 -42.01 -5.21
N THR A 291 11.53 -40.77 -5.69
CA THR A 291 12.40 -40.39 -6.81
C THR A 291 13.01 -39.00 -6.51
N ASP A 292 14.12 -38.72 -7.15
CA ASP A 292 14.70 -37.36 -7.11
C ASP A 292 13.75 -36.37 -7.79
N VAL A 293 13.08 -35.55 -6.96
CA VAL A 293 12.08 -34.56 -7.40
C VAL A 293 12.72 -33.33 -8.08
N SER A 294 14.03 -33.13 -7.87
CA SER A 294 14.84 -32.03 -8.43
C SER A 294 15.93 -32.51 -9.37
N ALA A 295 15.73 -33.68 -10.03
CA ALA A 295 16.76 -34.37 -10.82
C ALA A 295 17.46 -33.49 -11.86
N ASN A 296 16.72 -32.64 -12.55
CA ASN A 296 17.29 -31.70 -13.55
C ASN A 296 18.20 -30.66 -12.91
N LEU A 297 17.81 -30.11 -11.76
CA LEU A 297 18.64 -29.17 -11.00
C LEU A 297 19.90 -29.82 -10.50
N HIS A 298 19.78 -31.01 -9.90
CA HIS A 298 20.92 -31.80 -9.41
C HIS A 298 21.88 -32.15 -10.55
N ALA A 299 21.37 -32.50 -11.73
CA ALA A 299 22.21 -32.74 -12.91
C ALA A 299 22.97 -31.48 -13.37
N LEU A 300 22.33 -30.30 -13.35
CA LEU A 300 22.98 -29.04 -13.66
C LEU A 300 24.08 -28.68 -12.65
N GLN A 301 23.85 -28.94 -11.38
CA GLN A 301 24.82 -28.67 -10.30
C GLN A 301 26.11 -29.50 -10.47
N GLN A 302 26.08 -30.63 -11.20
CA GLN A 302 27.26 -31.42 -11.47
C GLN A 302 28.21 -30.78 -12.50
N THR A 303 27.70 -29.91 -13.35
CA THR A 303 28.42 -29.36 -14.50
C THR A 303 28.47 -27.85 -14.55
N SER A 304 27.81 -27.16 -13.63
CA SER A 304 27.65 -25.70 -13.62
C SER A 304 28.06 -25.12 -12.27
N ALA A 305 28.45 -23.84 -12.26
CA ALA A 305 28.62 -23.12 -11.03
C ALA A 305 27.25 -22.98 -10.32
N TYR A 306 27.22 -23.28 -9.04
CA TYR A 306 26.00 -23.11 -8.23
C TYR A 306 26.34 -22.68 -6.80
N GLY A 307 25.35 -22.13 -6.11
CA GLY A 307 25.49 -21.72 -4.72
C GLY A 307 24.15 -21.30 -4.15
N ARG A 308 24.15 -20.96 -2.86
CA ARG A 308 22.98 -20.41 -2.19
C ARG A 308 23.10 -18.90 -2.08
N VAL A 309 22.01 -18.20 -2.29
CA VAL A 309 21.87 -16.77 -2.04
C VAL A 309 20.78 -16.56 -1.01
N TYR A 310 20.94 -15.55 -0.18
CA TYR A 310 19.88 -15.14 0.72
C TYR A 310 18.94 -14.18 -0.01
N SER A 311 17.63 -14.48 0.05
CA SER A 311 16.62 -13.57 -0.43
C SER A 311 16.45 -12.41 0.56
N PRO A 312 16.39 -11.16 0.09
CA PRO A 312 16.09 -10.00 0.95
C PRO A 312 14.65 -9.96 1.42
N SER A 313 13.76 -10.74 0.76
CA SER A 313 12.33 -10.74 1.02
C SER A 313 11.87 -12.07 1.60
N PHE A 314 10.91 -11.99 2.53
CA PHE A 314 10.26 -13.15 3.14
C PHE A 314 8.76 -13.10 2.88
N GLY A 315 8.20 -14.24 2.45
CA GLY A 315 6.75 -14.37 2.25
C GLY A 315 6.19 -13.66 1.02
N GLY A 316 7.02 -13.35 0.04
CA GLY A 316 6.68 -12.66 -1.20
C GLY A 316 7.68 -11.57 -1.56
N GLY A 317 7.36 -10.71 -2.54
CA GLY A 317 8.25 -9.62 -2.93
C GLY A 317 9.38 -10.04 -3.87
N THR A 318 9.13 -10.92 -4.84
CA THR A 318 10.12 -11.36 -5.84
C THR A 318 10.74 -10.20 -6.61
N CYS A 319 9.99 -9.12 -6.83
CA CYS A 319 10.50 -7.89 -7.45
C CYS A 319 11.64 -7.22 -6.64
N ASP A 320 11.72 -7.45 -5.33
CA ASP A 320 12.79 -6.94 -4.49
C ASP A 320 14.08 -7.72 -4.74
N VAL A 321 13.96 -9.04 -4.90
CA VAL A 321 15.09 -9.93 -5.25
C VAL A 321 15.61 -9.61 -6.65
N GLU A 322 14.70 -9.42 -7.61
CA GLU A 322 15.05 -8.99 -8.97
C GLU A 322 15.76 -7.64 -8.98
N PHE A 323 15.25 -6.68 -8.22
CA PHE A 323 15.86 -5.37 -8.08
C PHE A 323 17.31 -5.48 -7.57
N GLU A 324 17.56 -6.24 -6.50
CA GLU A 324 18.92 -6.45 -5.97
C GLU A 324 19.82 -7.16 -6.98
N ALA A 325 19.30 -8.20 -7.62
CA ALA A 325 20.08 -8.99 -8.58
C ALA A 325 20.48 -8.19 -9.84
N LEU A 326 19.62 -7.28 -10.30
CA LEU A 326 19.88 -6.48 -11.50
C LEU A 326 20.68 -5.21 -11.21
N THR A 327 20.50 -4.60 -10.03
CA THR A 327 21.07 -3.29 -9.72
C THR A 327 22.29 -3.36 -8.79
N GLY A 328 22.39 -4.41 -7.98
CA GLY A 328 23.36 -4.52 -6.90
C GLY A 328 23.04 -3.65 -5.67
N TYR A 329 21.92 -2.93 -5.66
CA TYR A 329 21.48 -2.15 -4.50
C TYR A 329 20.64 -2.98 -3.56
N SER A 330 20.90 -2.90 -2.25
CA SER A 330 20.13 -3.67 -1.27
C SER A 330 18.84 -2.98 -0.85
N VAL A 331 17.74 -3.72 -0.84
CA VAL A 331 16.44 -3.27 -0.30
C VAL A 331 16.43 -3.17 1.22
N SER A 332 17.45 -3.70 1.92
CA SER A 332 17.54 -3.62 3.37
C SER A 332 17.66 -2.19 3.90
N TYR A 333 18.05 -1.25 3.05
CA TYR A 333 18.14 0.18 3.36
C TYR A 333 16.85 0.95 3.08
N LEU A 334 15.85 0.30 2.51
CA LEU A 334 14.53 0.86 2.26
C LEU A 334 13.59 0.60 3.45
N PRO A 335 12.53 1.37 3.63
CA PRO A 335 11.50 1.05 4.60
C PRO A 335 10.95 -0.36 4.39
N SER A 336 10.67 -1.07 5.49
CA SER A 336 10.12 -2.43 5.42
C SER A 336 8.90 -2.52 4.53
N GLY A 337 8.84 -3.53 3.66
CA GLY A 337 7.75 -3.72 2.71
C GLY A 337 7.79 -2.79 1.49
N SER A 338 8.85 -2.00 1.31
CA SER A 338 9.07 -1.21 0.11
C SER A 338 9.06 -2.08 -1.14
N LYS A 339 8.50 -1.52 -2.22
CA LYS A 339 8.54 -2.10 -3.57
C LYS A 339 9.36 -1.16 -4.47
N PRO A 340 10.68 -1.40 -4.65
CA PRO A 340 11.59 -0.43 -5.27
C PRO A 340 11.11 0.10 -6.61
N TYR A 341 10.67 -0.78 -7.50
CA TYR A 341 10.19 -0.37 -8.83
C TYR A 341 8.92 0.50 -8.78
N GLN A 342 8.10 0.32 -7.77
CA GLN A 342 6.82 1.03 -7.65
C GLN A 342 6.95 2.37 -6.92
N GLN A 343 7.89 2.46 -5.97
CA GLN A 343 7.97 3.57 -5.04
C GLN A 343 9.18 4.48 -5.28
N HIS A 344 10.31 3.90 -5.68
CA HIS A 344 11.60 4.60 -5.62
C HIS A 344 12.27 4.77 -6.98
N VAL A 345 12.07 3.84 -7.91
CA VAL A 345 12.65 3.92 -9.26
C VAL A 345 11.80 4.83 -10.14
N THR A 346 12.04 6.13 -10.05
CA THR A 346 11.33 7.16 -10.82
C THR A 346 12.10 7.63 -12.07
N LYS A 347 13.34 7.16 -12.25
CA LYS A 347 14.24 7.54 -13.33
C LYS A 347 15.02 6.32 -13.81
N PRO A 348 15.52 6.31 -15.05
CA PRO A 348 16.45 5.29 -15.49
C PRO A 348 17.65 5.22 -14.53
N MET A 349 17.98 4.01 -14.10
CA MET A 349 19.11 3.74 -13.23
C MET A 349 20.07 2.76 -13.87
N PHE A 350 21.32 2.78 -13.42
CA PHE A 350 22.32 1.84 -13.87
C PHE A 350 22.02 0.46 -13.29
N ALA A 351 22.05 -0.55 -14.15
CA ALA A 351 21.71 -1.92 -13.80
C ALA A 351 22.49 -2.89 -14.70
N LEU A 352 22.47 -4.19 -14.41
CA LEU A 352 23.17 -5.21 -15.20
C LEU A 352 22.93 -5.06 -16.72
N PRO A 353 21.71 -4.86 -17.23
CA PRO A 353 21.50 -4.62 -18.67
C PRO A 353 22.21 -3.37 -19.18
N SER A 354 22.30 -2.30 -18.36
CA SER A 354 23.02 -1.08 -18.72
C SER A 354 24.53 -1.33 -18.82
N TYR A 355 25.08 -2.06 -17.85
CA TYR A 355 26.48 -2.47 -17.87
C TYR A 355 26.79 -3.32 -19.11
N LEU A 356 26.00 -4.34 -19.40
CA LEU A 356 26.19 -5.21 -20.56
C LEU A 356 26.13 -4.44 -21.89
N LYS A 357 25.32 -3.38 -21.98
CA LYS A 357 25.33 -2.48 -23.15
C LYS A 357 26.67 -1.78 -23.32
N THR A 358 27.35 -1.38 -22.23
CA THR A 358 28.69 -0.76 -22.33
C THR A 358 29.73 -1.75 -22.82
N GLU A 359 29.52 -3.05 -22.58
CA GLU A 359 30.36 -4.16 -23.05
C GLU A 359 29.98 -4.63 -24.48
N GLY A 360 29.09 -3.93 -25.16
CA GLY A 360 28.72 -4.19 -26.56
C GLY A 360 27.58 -5.21 -26.75
N TYR A 361 26.90 -5.62 -25.70
CA TYR A 361 25.73 -6.50 -25.80
C TYR A 361 24.49 -5.76 -26.27
N GLN A 362 23.62 -6.47 -26.98
CA GLN A 362 22.23 -6.06 -27.15
C GLN A 362 21.42 -6.68 -25.99
N THR A 363 20.62 -5.87 -25.31
CA THR A 363 19.82 -6.30 -24.17
C THR A 363 18.34 -6.22 -24.50
N ALA A 364 17.57 -7.24 -24.10
CA ALA A 364 16.11 -7.31 -24.19
C ALA A 364 15.56 -7.88 -22.87
N ALA A 365 14.34 -7.48 -22.48
CA ALA A 365 13.60 -8.01 -21.34
C ALA A 365 12.16 -8.33 -21.78
#